data_dba98b0ed78f06bef1c4b1f77882977f
#
_entry.id   dba98b0ed78f06bef1c4b1f77882977f
#
_cell.length_a   1.000
_cell.length_b   1.000
_cell.length_c   1.000
_cell.angle_alpha   90.00
_cell.angle_beta   90.00
_cell.angle_gamma   90.00
#
_symmetry.space_group_name_H-M   'P 1'
#
loop_
_entity.id
_entity.type
_entity.pdbx_description
1 polymer ?
#
loop_
_entity_poly.entity_id
_entity_poly.type
_entity_poly.pdbx_seq_one_letter_code
_entity_poly.pdbx_strand_id
1 'polypeptide(L)'
;VVRRCFFSANLKNEDDEKLRSKVYGGDEPINSDTLIDTHGAYVVAPRKVAKALNVPFVDATRITHDIETQMGIEGSRKLHMWFKPGENPQVPKGKQDNTHYNVYGAHVVANALADALAEQVPELKKHVRHYEYVVSAQGRGNFMSLQEAVDAVPKGQAAIILVLDGKWQKPSIA
;
A
#
# COMPACT_ATOMS: atom_id res chain seq x y z
N VAL A 1 3.09 7.20 12.28
CA VAL A 1 2.33 6.13 12.96
C VAL A 1 2.28 4.96 11.99
N VAL A 2 2.90 3.85 12.36
CA VAL A 2 2.91 2.64 11.53
C VAL A 2 1.56 1.96 11.67
N ARG A 3 0.84 1.80 10.57
CA ARG A 3 -0.44 1.11 10.54
C ARG A 3 -0.21 -0.39 10.49
N ARG A 4 -0.90 -1.13 11.36
CA ARG A 4 -1.02 -2.58 11.25
C ARG A 4 -2.45 -2.92 10.88
N CYS A 5 -2.66 -3.32 9.65
CA CYS A 5 -3.90 -3.93 9.20
C CYS A 5 -3.61 -5.36 8.78
N PHE A 6 -4.39 -6.29 9.29
CA PHE A 6 -4.26 -7.70 8.95
C PHE A 6 -5.61 -8.38 9.08
N PHE A 7 -5.81 -9.43 8.33
CA PHE A 7 -7.05 -10.19 8.39
C PHE A 7 -7.00 -11.24 9.50
N SER A 8 -8.03 -11.27 10.34
CA SER A 8 -8.20 -12.25 11.43
C SER A 8 -9.60 -12.86 11.45
N ALA A 9 -9.69 -14.19 11.61
CA ALA A 9 -10.96 -14.89 11.71
C ALA A 9 -11.61 -14.66 13.08
N ASN A 10 -12.85 -14.17 13.06
CA ASN A 10 -13.79 -14.26 14.20
C ASN A 10 -13.28 -13.73 15.55
N LEU A 11 -12.61 -12.57 15.59
CA LEU A 11 -12.29 -11.96 16.86
C LEU A 11 -13.48 -11.17 17.41
N LYS A 12 -13.98 -11.64 18.56
CA LYS A 12 -14.83 -10.84 19.44
C LYS A 12 -13.95 -9.84 20.18
N ASN A 13 -14.52 -8.68 20.53
CA ASN A 13 -13.83 -7.52 21.12
C ASN A 13 -12.87 -7.83 22.31
N GLU A 14 -13.10 -8.89 23.05
CA GLU A 14 -12.27 -9.33 24.18
C GLU A 14 -10.96 -10.02 23.74
N ASP A 15 -10.91 -10.56 22.53
CA ASP A 15 -9.71 -11.19 21.98
C ASP A 15 -8.76 -10.18 21.33
N ASP A 16 -9.22 -8.96 21.06
CA ASP A 16 -8.44 -7.90 20.45
C ASP A 16 -7.21 -7.52 21.29
N GLU A 17 -7.31 -7.54 22.61
CA GLU A 17 -6.23 -7.17 23.53
C GLU A 17 -5.16 -8.27 23.59
N LYS A 18 -5.56 -9.53 23.60
CA LYS A 18 -4.67 -10.70 23.51
C LYS A 18 -3.98 -10.81 22.14
N LEU A 19 -4.70 -10.45 21.08
CA LEU A 19 -4.15 -10.42 19.75
C LEU A 19 -3.17 -9.24 19.58
N ARG A 20 -3.48 -8.07 20.11
CA ARG A 20 -2.57 -6.92 20.18
C ARG A 20 -1.24 -7.30 20.84
N SER A 21 -1.27 -8.04 21.94
CA SER A 21 -0.06 -8.50 22.61
C SER A 21 0.74 -9.52 21.79
N LYS A 22 0.08 -10.40 21.04
CA LYS A 22 0.72 -11.36 20.13
C LYS A 22 1.29 -10.71 18.87
N VAL A 23 0.58 -9.74 18.29
CA VAL A 23 0.98 -9.05 17.06
C VAL A 23 2.12 -8.07 17.30
N TYR A 24 2.23 -7.49 18.48
CA TYR A 24 3.41 -6.69 18.86
C TYR A 24 4.67 -7.54 19.09
N GLY A 25 4.56 -8.84 19.21
CA GLY A 25 5.65 -9.78 19.52
C GLY A 25 6.06 -10.71 18.39
N GLY A 26 5.35 -10.78 17.26
CA GLY A 26 5.65 -11.74 16.19
C GLY A 26 5.17 -11.29 14.82
N ASP A 27 5.97 -11.60 13.80
CA ASP A 27 5.64 -11.45 12.37
C ASP A 27 4.81 -12.66 11.86
N GLU A 28 4.06 -13.35 12.72
CA GLU A 28 3.29 -14.52 12.32
C GLU A 28 2.11 -14.10 11.43
N PRO A 29 1.97 -14.74 10.26
CA PRO A 29 0.87 -14.47 9.35
C PRO A 29 -0.42 -14.97 9.98
N ILE A 30 -1.34 -14.06 10.28
CA ILE A 30 -2.68 -14.41 10.71
C ILE A 30 -3.54 -14.53 9.46
N ASN A 31 -3.93 -15.76 9.12
CA ASN A 31 -4.86 -16.03 8.04
C ASN A 31 -6.29 -15.82 8.51
N SER A 32 -6.96 -14.82 7.96
CA SER A 32 -8.36 -14.62 8.26
C SER A 32 -9.03 -13.65 7.28
N ASP A 33 -10.35 -13.67 7.29
CA ASP A 33 -11.24 -12.92 6.41
C ASP A 33 -11.65 -11.53 6.96
N THR A 34 -11.21 -11.18 8.17
CA THR A 34 -11.56 -9.90 8.81
C THR A 34 -10.35 -8.99 8.91
N LEU A 35 -10.45 -7.80 8.32
CA LEU A 35 -9.41 -6.78 8.42
C LEU A 35 -9.39 -6.15 9.82
N ILE A 36 -8.26 -6.22 10.50
CA ILE A 36 -8.07 -5.65 11.84
C ILE A 36 -7.31 -4.32 11.72
N ASP A 37 -7.91 -3.27 12.27
CA ASP A 37 -7.30 -1.95 12.40
C ASP A 37 -6.90 -1.69 13.85
N THR A 38 -5.61 -1.51 14.10
CA THR A 38 -5.07 -1.35 15.45
C THR A 38 -4.91 0.11 15.89
N HIS A 39 -5.41 1.09 15.12
CA HIS A 39 -5.28 2.51 15.48
C HIS A 39 -6.21 2.94 16.62
N GLY A 40 -7.35 2.27 16.78
CA GLY A 40 -8.32 2.58 17.83
C GLY A 40 -8.73 4.06 17.85
N ALA A 41 -8.77 4.64 19.04
CA ALA A 41 -9.20 6.02 19.24
C ALA A 41 -8.26 7.10 18.67
N TYR A 42 -7.03 6.77 18.32
CA TYR A 42 -6.07 7.74 17.78
C TYR A 42 -6.52 8.41 16.49
N VAL A 43 -7.34 7.73 15.69
CA VAL A 43 -7.87 8.28 14.42
C VAL A 43 -8.98 9.31 14.64
N VAL A 44 -9.56 9.38 15.83
CA VAL A 44 -10.67 10.29 16.15
C VAL A 44 -10.19 11.73 16.35
N ALA A 45 -9.03 11.91 16.96
CA ALA A 45 -8.50 13.24 17.28
C ALA A 45 -8.23 14.09 16.04
N PRO A 46 -7.52 13.62 15.00
CA PRO A 46 -7.30 14.38 13.76
C PRO A 46 -8.60 14.80 13.08
N ARG A 47 -9.61 13.92 13.02
CA ARG A 47 -10.93 14.22 12.44
C ARG A 47 -11.63 15.36 13.18
N LYS A 48 -11.62 15.31 14.53
CA LYS A 48 -12.22 16.37 15.37
C LYS A 48 -11.51 17.70 15.20
N VAL A 49 -10.18 17.69 15.18
CA VAL A 49 -9.37 18.92 15.01
C VAL A 49 -9.60 19.53 13.64
N ALA A 50 -9.53 18.75 12.58
CA ALA A 50 -9.78 19.24 11.23
C ALA A 50 -11.18 19.88 11.08
N LYS A 51 -12.20 19.22 11.65
CA LYS A 51 -13.56 19.76 11.69
C LYS A 51 -13.65 21.07 12.49
N ALA A 52 -13.01 21.12 13.66
CA ALA A 52 -13.04 22.31 14.53
C ALA A 52 -12.35 23.52 13.88
N LEU A 53 -11.26 23.26 13.13
CA LEU A 53 -10.49 24.30 12.46
C LEU A 53 -10.98 24.60 11.01
N ASN A 54 -12.00 23.86 10.56
CA ASN A 54 -12.53 23.96 9.19
C ASN A 54 -11.42 23.86 8.12
N VAL A 55 -10.51 22.89 8.28
CA VAL A 55 -9.45 22.62 7.31
C VAL A 55 -9.75 21.35 6.50
N PRO A 56 -9.27 21.28 5.23
CA PRO A 56 -9.37 20.06 4.43
C PRO A 56 -8.80 18.84 5.17
N PHE A 57 -9.49 17.72 5.10
CA PHE A 57 -9.09 16.49 5.79
C PHE A 57 -9.19 15.27 4.88
N VAL A 58 -8.07 14.60 4.68
CA VAL A 58 -8.01 13.31 4.00
C VAL A 58 -7.98 12.20 5.04
N ASP A 59 -9.04 11.39 5.08
CA ASP A 59 -9.15 10.25 5.99
C ASP A 59 -8.34 9.05 5.48
N ALA A 60 -7.03 9.11 5.65
CA ALA A 60 -6.11 8.06 5.21
C ALA A 60 -6.43 6.69 5.83
N THR A 61 -6.94 6.66 7.07
CA THR A 61 -7.34 5.41 7.72
C THR A 61 -8.47 4.73 6.97
N ARG A 62 -9.53 5.48 6.65
CA ARG A 62 -10.66 4.95 5.89
C ARG A 62 -10.22 4.49 4.49
N ILE A 63 -9.47 5.33 3.77
CA ILE A 63 -9.02 5.03 2.41
C ILE A 63 -8.21 3.73 2.37
N THR A 64 -7.23 3.58 3.25
CA THR A 64 -6.40 2.38 3.29
C THR A 64 -7.16 1.14 3.76
N HIS A 65 -8.10 1.30 4.70
CA HIS A 65 -9.02 0.23 5.11
C HIS A 65 -9.86 -0.27 3.92
N ASP A 66 -10.43 0.65 3.15
CA ASP A 66 -11.28 0.33 2.00
C ASP A 66 -10.47 -0.39 0.91
N ILE A 67 -9.25 0.08 0.60
CA ILE A 67 -8.34 -0.58 -0.36
C ILE A 67 -8.04 -2.00 0.09
N GLU A 68 -7.60 -2.21 1.32
CA GLU A 68 -7.23 -3.53 1.82
C GLU A 68 -8.43 -4.48 1.89
N THR A 69 -9.59 -3.98 2.28
CA THR A 69 -10.84 -4.76 2.32
C THR A 69 -11.25 -5.20 0.92
N GLN A 70 -11.18 -4.31 -0.07
CA GLN A 70 -11.52 -4.64 -1.47
C GLN A 70 -10.54 -5.66 -2.06
N MET A 71 -9.27 -5.58 -1.72
CA MET A 71 -8.25 -6.51 -2.22
C MET A 71 -8.30 -7.88 -1.52
N GLY A 72 -8.89 -7.96 -0.35
CA GLY A 72 -8.93 -9.18 0.44
C GLY A 72 -7.56 -9.63 0.96
N ILE A 73 -7.49 -10.83 1.52
CA ILE A 73 -6.28 -11.36 2.18
C ILE A 73 -5.09 -11.40 1.22
N GLU A 74 -5.23 -12.09 0.10
CA GLU A 74 -4.11 -12.30 -0.82
C GLU A 74 -3.73 -11.03 -1.58
N GLY A 75 -4.72 -10.19 -1.90
CA GLY A 75 -4.48 -8.92 -2.56
C GLY A 75 -3.77 -7.92 -1.64
N SER A 76 -4.19 -7.81 -0.39
CA SER A 76 -3.58 -6.90 0.58
C SER A 76 -2.14 -7.27 0.91
N ARG A 77 -1.79 -8.57 0.92
CA ARG A 77 -0.39 -9.02 1.06
C ARG A 77 0.52 -8.46 -0.02
N LYS A 78 0.01 -8.27 -1.25
CA LYS A 78 0.77 -7.65 -2.36
C LYS A 78 1.13 -6.19 -2.09
N LEU A 79 0.39 -5.50 -1.23
CA LEU A 79 0.70 -4.13 -0.82
C LEU A 79 1.81 -4.08 0.22
N HIS A 80 2.02 -5.14 0.97
CA HIS A 80 2.93 -5.19 2.11
C HIS A 80 4.25 -5.87 1.78
N MET A 81 5.19 -5.86 2.72
CA MET A 81 6.50 -6.47 2.52
C MET A 81 6.43 -8.00 2.70
N TRP A 82 5.74 -8.64 1.77
CA TRP A 82 5.63 -10.08 1.65
C TRP A 82 6.43 -10.56 0.44
N PHE A 83 7.61 -11.13 0.71
CA PHE A 83 8.53 -11.60 -0.33
C PHE A 83 9.03 -12.99 0.01
N LYS A 84 9.12 -13.86 -0.98
CA LYS A 84 9.82 -15.14 -0.88
C LYS A 84 11.34 -14.91 -0.88
N PRO A 85 12.14 -15.85 -0.36
CA PRO A 85 13.58 -15.78 -0.52
C PRO A 85 14.00 -15.61 -1.98
N GLY A 86 14.88 -14.63 -2.25
CA GLY A 86 15.37 -14.31 -3.59
C GLY A 86 14.42 -13.48 -4.47
N GLU A 87 13.19 -13.21 -4.04
CA GLU A 87 12.20 -12.45 -4.82
C GLU A 87 12.55 -10.96 -4.90
N ASN A 88 13.09 -10.40 -3.85
CA ASN A 88 13.47 -8.98 -3.81
C ASN A 88 14.92 -8.82 -3.31
N PRO A 89 15.80 -8.12 -4.09
CA PRO A 89 17.20 -7.91 -3.72
C PRO A 89 17.42 -7.19 -2.39
N GLN A 90 16.47 -6.36 -1.97
CA GLN A 90 16.55 -5.61 -0.71
C GLN A 90 16.26 -6.50 0.52
N VAL A 91 15.59 -7.61 0.30
CA VAL A 91 15.24 -8.60 1.34
C VAL A 91 15.53 -10.02 0.85
N PRO A 92 16.78 -10.38 0.62
CA PRO A 92 17.18 -11.63 -0.06
C PRO A 92 16.74 -12.91 0.68
N LYS A 93 16.51 -12.82 1.99
CA LYS A 93 15.98 -13.94 2.81
C LYS A 93 14.46 -14.06 2.77
N GLY A 94 13.78 -13.16 2.03
CA GLY A 94 12.33 -13.02 2.10
C GLY A 94 11.88 -12.23 3.34
N LYS A 95 10.60 -11.89 3.38
CA LYS A 95 9.98 -11.20 4.50
C LYS A 95 8.48 -11.46 4.53
N GLN A 96 7.88 -11.51 5.71
CA GLN A 96 6.44 -11.57 5.94
C GLN A 96 6.07 -10.46 6.93
N ASP A 97 5.61 -9.34 6.40
CA ASP A 97 5.34 -8.15 7.20
C ASP A 97 4.00 -7.54 6.77
N ASN A 98 3.04 -7.54 7.67
CA ASN A 98 1.69 -7.00 7.47
C ASN A 98 1.59 -5.51 7.84
N THR A 99 2.70 -4.86 8.15
CA THR A 99 2.70 -3.49 8.70
C THR A 99 3.24 -2.48 7.72
N HIS A 100 4.33 -2.84 7.04
CA HIS A 100 5.03 -1.92 6.14
C HIS A 100 4.62 -2.20 4.70
N TYR A 101 4.21 -1.16 4.01
CA TYR A 101 4.00 -1.24 2.56
C TYR A 101 5.31 -1.51 1.83
N ASN A 102 5.26 -2.34 0.81
CA ASN A 102 6.30 -2.36 -0.21
C ASN A 102 6.11 -1.15 -1.16
N VAL A 103 6.98 -1.00 -2.16
CA VAL A 103 6.92 0.15 -3.07
C VAL A 103 5.61 0.17 -3.86
N TYR A 104 5.11 -0.99 -4.30
CA TYR A 104 3.82 -1.07 -4.99
C TYR A 104 2.67 -0.59 -4.08
N GLY A 105 2.59 -1.12 -2.86
CA GLY A 105 1.56 -0.70 -1.90
C GLY A 105 1.65 0.79 -1.55
N ALA A 106 2.87 1.31 -1.39
CA ALA A 106 3.06 2.74 -1.17
C ALA A 106 2.53 3.59 -2.34
N HIS A 107 2.74 3.16 -3.59
CA HIS A 107 2.19 3.86 -4.76
C HIS A 107 0.67 3.77 -4.84
N VAL A 108 0.08 2.60 -4.60
CA VAL A 108 -1.37 2.42 -4.58
C VAL A 108 -2.01 3.37 -3.56
N VAL A 109 -1.48 3.39 -2.34
CA VAL A 109 -1.99 4.24 -1.27
C VAL A 109 -1.73 5.72 -1.56
N ALA A 110 -0.55 6.08 -2.05
CA ALA A 110 -0.22 7.46 -2.39
C ALA A 110 -1.14 8.03 -3.49
N ASN A 111 -1.45 7.24 -4.51
CA ASN A 111 -2.39 7.63 -5.56
C ASN A 111 -3.78 7.92 -4.98
N ALA A 112 -4.31 7.01 -4.17
CA ALA A 112 -5.62 7.20 -3.54
C ALA A 112 -5.67 8.41 -2.60
N LEU A 113 -4.58 8.66 -1.85
CA LEU A 113 -4.47 9.85 -0.99
C LEU A 113 -4.35 11.14 -1.80
N ALA A 114 -3.63 11.12 -2.94
CA ALA A 114 -3.50 12.26 -3.83
C ALA A 114 -4.85 12.64 -4.46
N ASP A 115 -5.63 11.64 -4.88
CA ASP A 115 -6.99 11.86 -5.39
C ASP A 115 -7.91 12.46 -4.33
N ALA A 116 -7.93 11.86 -3.15
CA ALA A 116 -8.74 12.36 -2.04
C ALA A 116 -8.32 13.78 -1.61
N LEU A 117 -7.03 14.09 -1.67
CA LEU A 117 -6.55 15.45 -1.43
C LEU A 117 -7.03 16.43 -2.52
N ALA A 118 -6.98 16.03 -3.77
CA ALA A 118 -7.46 16.84 -4.89
C ALA A 118 -8.98 17.05 -4.87
N GLU A 119 -9.74 16.13 -4.29
CA GLU A 119 -11.17 16.32 -4.03
C GLU A 119 -11.43 17.38 -2.95
N GLN A 120 -10.62 17.38 -1.88
CA GLN A 120 -10.72 18.35 -0.79
C GLN A 120 -10.17 19.74 -1.17
N VAL A 121 -9.17 19.78 -2.05
CA VAL A 121 -8.48 21.00 -2.51
C VAL A 121 -8.41 20.98 -4.04
N PRO A 122 -9.48 21.42 -4.73
CA PRO A 122 -9.62 21.28 -6.19
C PRO A 122 -8.49 21.87 -7.02
N GLU A 123 -7.82 22.89 -6.50
CA GLU A 123 -6.67 23.55 -7.16
C GLU A 123 -5.49 22.60 -7.37
N LEU A 124 -5.39 21.55 -6.56
CA LEU A 124 -4.34 20.54 -6.66
C LEU A 124 -4.62 19.50 -7.75
N LYS A 125 -5.85 19.37 -8.22
CA LYS A 125 -6.25 18.34 -9.19
C LYS A 125 -5.39 18.32 -10.46
N LYS A 126 -5.01 19.50 -10.96
CA LYS A 126 -4.13 19.65 -12.14
C LYS A 126 -2.69 19.15 -11.93
N HIS A 127 -2.29 18.92 -10.68
CA HIS A 127 -0.95 18.46 -10.32
C HIS A 127 -0.89 16.97 -9.98
N VAL A 128 -2.03 16.30 -9.83
CA VAL A 128 -2.07 14.85 -9.55
C VAL A 128 -1.53 14.08 -10.74
N ARG A 129 -0.66 13.11 -10.46
CA ARG A 129 -0.08 12.18 -11.43
C ARG A 129 -0.10 10.77 -10.84
N HIS A 130 -0.52 9.80 -11.64
CA HIS A 130 -0.55 8.39 -11.25
C HIS A 130 0.52 7.63 -12.02
N TYR A 131 1.22 6.75 -11.30
CA TYR A 131 2.23 5.86 -11.86
C TYR A 131 1.88 4.42 -11.48
N GLU A 132 1.29 3.70 -12.43
CA GLU A 132 0.94 2.29 -12.23
C GLU A 132 2.14 1.36 -12.43
N TYR A 133 3.05 1.76 -13.30
CA TYR A 133 4.23 1.00 -13.68
C TYR A 133 5.48 1.68 -13.13
N VAL A 134 6.06 1.11 -12.10
CA VAL A 134 7.27 1.64 -11.45
C VAL A 134 8.38 0.64 -11.53
N VAL A 135 9.46 0.99 -12.21
CA VAL A 135 10.62 0.11 -12.48
C VAL A 135 11.77 0.47 -11.57
N SER A 136 12.36 -0.53 -10.91
CA SER A 136 13.59 -0.38 -10.17
C SER A 136 14.38 -1.69 -10.14
N ALA A 137 15.58 -1.69 -10.68
CA ALA A 137 16.50 -2.83 -10.58
C ALA A 137 16.93 -3.14 -9.12
N GLN A 138 16.69 -2.22 -8.20
CA GLN A 138 16.96 -2.37 -6.78
C GLN A 138 15.74 -2.84 -5.97
N GLY A 139 14.64 -3.24 -6.62
CA GLY A 139 13.44 -3.73 -5.96
C GLY A 139 12.59 -2.65 -5.27
N ARG A 140 12.74 -1.38 -5.66
CA ARG A 140 11.95 -0.24 -5.15
C ARG A 140 10.73 0.07 -6.01
N GLY A 141 10.49 -0.71 -7.07
CA GLY A 141 9.35 -0.63 -7.98
C GLY A 141 8.50 -1.90 -7.92
N ASN A 142 7.41 -1.91 -8.66
CA ASN A 142 6.60 -3.11 -8.88
C ASN A 142 7.09 -3.96 -10.06
N PHE A 143 8.12 -3.47 -10.78
CA PHE A 143 8.84 -4.22 -11.82
C PHE A 143 10.35 -4.11 -11.63
N MET A 144 11.06 -5.18 -11.92
CA MET A 144 12.51 -5.23 -11.80
C MET A 144 13.22 -4.79 -13.08
N SER A 145 12.54 -4.88 -14.22
CA SER A 145 13.07 -4.46 -15.51
C SER A 145 12.07 -3.61 -16.30
N LEU A 146 12.60 -2.77 -17.20
CA LEU A 146 11.78 -1.95 -18.08
C LEU A 146 10.96 -2.81 -19.05
N GLN A 147 11.53 -3.95 -19.51
CA GLN A 147 10.83 -4.86 -20.41
C GLN A 147 9.60 -5.47 -19.73
N GLU A 148 9.72 -5.95 -18.48
CA GLU A 148 8.58 -6.47 -17.72
C GLU A 148 7.45 -5.44 -17.58
N ALA A 149 7.80 -4.18 -17.32
CA ALA A 149 6.81 -3.11 -17.22
C ALA A 149 6.12 -2.84 -18.57
N VAL A 150 6.87 -2.85 -19.66
CA VAL A 150 6.32 -2.68 -21.03
C VAL A 150 5.40 -3.83 -21.39
N ASP A 151 5.82 -5.08 -21.10
CA ASP A 151 5.04 -6.27 -21.40
C ASP A 151 3.75 -6.36 -20.58
N ALA A 152 3.73 -5.73 -19.40
CA ALA A 152 2.55 -5.66 -18.53
C ALA A 152 1.52 -4.60 -18.98
N VAL A 153 1.89 -3.67 -19.86
CA VAL A 153 0.93 -2.68 -20.40
C VAL A 153 -0.01 -3.39 -21.37
N PRO A 154 -1.33 -3.29 -21.17
CA PRO A 154 -2.28 -3.89 -22.11
C PRO A 154 -2.11 -3.37 -23.53
N LYS A 155 -2.23 -4.28 -24.52
CA LYS A 155 -2.08 -3.91 -25.93
C LYS A 155 -3.04 -2.79 -26.33
N GLY A 156 -2.50 -1.78 -27.02
CA GLY A 156 -3.26 -0.63 -27.48
C GLY A 156 -3.55 0.43 -26.42
N GLN A 157 -3.03 0.28 -25.21
CA GLN A 157 -3.14 1.31 -24.17
C GLN A 157 -1.85 2.12 -24.04
N ALA A 158 -2.00 3.42 -23.79
CA ALA A 158 -0.89 4.28 -23.40
C ALA A 158 -0.66 4.17 -21.89
N ALA A 159 0.61 4.10 -21.48
CA ALA A 159 0.98 4.07 -20.07
C ALA A 159 2.17 4.98 -19.79
N ILE A 160 2.28 5.44 -18.55
CA ILE A 160 3.45 6.16 -18.06
C ILE A 160 4.21 5.20 -17.16
N ILE A 161 5.46 4.91 -17.53
CA ILE A 161 6.35 4.06 -16.75
C ILE A 161 7.34 4.97 -16.01
N LEU A 162 7.30 4.93 -14.68
CA LEU A 162 8.27 5.63 -13.83
C LEU A 162 9.49 4.74 -13.61
N VAL A 163 10.66 5.22 -14.02
CA VAL A 163 11.94 4.52 -13.79
C VAL A 163 12.68 5.21 -12.67
N LEU A 164 12.89 4.52 -11.55
CA LEU A 164 13.48 5.09 -10.32
C LEU A 164 15.00 5.07 -10.32
N ASP A 165 15.62 4.11 -11.01
CA ASP A 165 17.08 3.90 -10.96
C ASP A 165 17.60 3.11 -12.17
N GLY A 166 18.92 3.12 -12.31
CA GLY A 166 19.64 2.24 -13.23
C GLY A 166 19.94 2.86 -14.59
N LYS A 167 20.73 2.09 -15.35
CA LYS A 167 20.94 2.28 -16.78
C LYS A 167 20.09 1.24 -17.50
N TRP A 168 19.16 1.69 -18.30
CA TRP A 168 18.19 0.84 -18.93
C TRP A 168 18.47 0.67 -20.42
N GLN A 169 18.34 -0.55 -20.92
CA GLN A 169 18.31 -0.81 -22.35
C GLN A 169 16.93 -0.44 -22.92
N LYS A 170 16.91 -0.04 -24.19
CA LYS A 170 15.64 0.22 -24.88
C LYS A 170 14.80 -1.05 -24.89
N PRO A 171 13.54 -1.02 -24.42
CA PRO A 171 12.68 -2.19 -24.44
C PRO A 171 12.26 -2.54 -25.87
N SER A 172 11.97 -3.80 -26.11
CA SER A 172 11.32 -4.27 -27.34
C SER A 172 9.80 -4.07 -27.19
N ILE A 173 9.19 -3.48 -28.20
CA ILE A 173 7.74 -3.30 -28.27
C ILE A 173 7.23 -4.25 -29.35
N ALA A 174 6.38 -5.20 -28.95
CA ALA A 174 5.76 -6.17 -29.84
C ALA A 174 4.43 -5.67 -30.40
#